data_8c738fd1ad677cf028d799a81c19db87
#
_entry.id   8c738fd1ad677cf028d799a81c19db87
#
_cell.length_a   1.000
_cell.length_b   1.000
_cell.length_c   1.000
_cell.angle_alpha   90.00
_cell.angle_beta   90.00
_cell.angle_gamma   90.00
#
_symmetry.space_group_name_H-M   'P 1'
#
loop_
_entity.id
_entity.type
_entity.pdbx_description
1 polymer ?
#
loop_
_entity_poly.entity_id
_entity_poly.type
_entity_poly.pdbx_seq_one_letter_code
_entity_poly.pdbx_strand_id
1 'polypeptide(L)'
;MTLNHIFIGDPSAKKLIIFLHEGLGSIAQWKNFPKLVCTATNSYGLVYERHGQGISAGSLLNRSTDYLEQGAEELAKVIEKLVPAKYDLILYGHSDGGSIALTYAANHPTKLIGIITEAAHVFVEDITVEGVKAALPYFHKGKFDGLKKYHGESYKEVFMAWNNIWLNPAFKSWNICDLLKQISCGQLIIQGQDDQYGSLKQVETIAELTCGKSTIFTPKNCNHAPHKENEKEILSKVTLFLTAFN
;
A
#
# COMPACT_ATOMS: atom_id res chain seq x y z
N MET A 1 -14.65 13.29 -8.31
CA MET A 1 -13.26 13.67 -8.13
C MET A 1 -12.42 12.90 -9.13
N THR A 2 -11.48 13.53 -9.83
CA THR A 2 -10.64 12.84 -10.82
C THR A 2 -9.27 12.65 -10.18
N LEU A 3 -8.97 11.41 -9.75
CA LEU A 3 -7.66 11.05 -9.24
C LEU A 3 -6.72 10.80 -10.43
N ASN A 4 -5.47 11.19 -10.30
CA ASN A 4 -4.44 10.89 -11.28
C ASN A 4 -4.18 9.38 -11.30
N HIS A 5 -4.16 8.78 -12.47
CA HIS A 5 -3.97 7.35 -12.63
C HIS A 5 -3.35 7.00 -13.99
N ILE A 6 -2.71 5.86 -14.04
CA ILE A 6 -2.18 5.27 -15.28
C ILE A 6 -2.54 3.79 -15.34
N PHE A 7 -2.70 3.32 -16.57
CA PHE A 7 -2.80 1.88 -16.86
C PHE A 7 -1.49 1.39 -17.47
N ILE A 8 -1.14 0.12 -17.17
CA ILE A 8 0.13 -0.52 -17.57
C ILE A 8 -0.15 -1.94 -18.04
N GLY A 9 0.56 -2.41 -19.05
CA GLY A 9 0.45 -3.79 -19.55
C GLY A 9 -0.67 -3.98 -20.56
N ASP A 10 -1.14 -5.22 -20.71
CA ASP A 10 -2.09 -5.60 -21.75
C ASP A 10 -3.54 -5.55 -21.24
N PRO A 11 -4.42 -4.72 -21.82
CA PRO A 11 -5.82 -4.63 -21.43
C PRO A 11 -6.63 -5.90 -21.79
N SER A 12 -6.08 -6.83 -22.57
CA SER A 12 -6.69 -8.13 -22.85
C SER A 12 -6.41 -9.18 -21.76
N ALA A 13 -5.50 -8.90 -20.83
CA ALA A 13 -5.21 -9.80 -19.72
C ALA A 13 -6.47 -10.09 -18.88
N LYS A 14 -6.52 -11.27 -18.27
CA LYS A 14 -7.63 -11.66 -17.39
C LYS A 14 -7.52 -11.01 -16.01
N LYS A 15 -6.29 -10.86 -15.50
CA LYS A 15 -5.98 -10.30 -14.18
C LYS A 15 -5.68 -8.80 -14.26
N LEU A 16 -6.19 -8.02 -13.29
CA LEU A 16 -5.85 -6.64 -13.11
C LEU A 16 -5.28 -6.42 -11.70
N ILE A 17 -4.06 -5.85 -11.63
CA ILE A 17 -3.38 -5.52 -10.39
C ILE A 17 -3.54 -4.02 -10.12
N ILE A 18 -4.06 -3.66 -8.94
CA ILE A 18 -4.16 -2.27 -8.49
C ILE A 18 -3.04 -2.00 -7.50
N PHE A 19 -2.18 -1.03 -7.83
CA PHE A 19 -1.04 -0.63 -7.00
C PHE A 19 -1.41 0.56 -6.12
N LEU A 20 -1.27 0.38 -4.81
CA LEU A 20 -1.62 1.32 -3.76
C LEU A 20 -0.33 1.79 -3.06
N HIS A 21 0.02 3.06 -3.26
CA HIS A 21 1.25 3.62 -2.74
C HIS A 21 1.21 3.90 -1.23
N GLU A 22 2.38 4.09 -0.64
CA GLU A 22 2.62 4.43 0.76
C GLU A 22 2.10 5.82 1.18
N GLY A 23 2.27 6.18 2.47
CA GLY A 23 1.80 7.43 3.07
C GLY A 23 2.35 8.71 2.45
N LEU A 24 3.58 8.68 1.93
CA LEU A 24 4.25 9.78 1.23
C LEU A 24 4.38 9.50 -0.29
N GLY A 25 3.65 8.52 -0.79
CA GLY A 25 3.82 7.96 -2.11
C GLY A 25 3.10 8.69 -3.24
N SER A 26 3.47 8.30 -4.46
CA SER A 26 2.86 8.74 -5.72
C SER A 26 3.07 7.68 -6.80
N ILE A 27 2.44 7.82 -7.96
CA ILE A 27 2.70 6.93 -9.12
C ILE A 27 4.19 6.87 -9.46
N ALA A 28 4.85 8.03 -9.52
CA ALA A 28 6.24 8.12 -9.94
C ALA A 28 7.23 7.45 -8.96
N GLN A 29 6.87 7.31 -7.69
CA GLN A 29 7.72 6.68 -6.68
C GLN A 29 7.76 5.16 -6.79
N TRP A 30 6.81 4.54 -7.46
CA TRP A 30 6.86 3.13 -7.83
C TRP A 30 7.95 2.83 -8.87
N LYS A 31 8.45 3.86 -9.57
CA LYS A 31 9.40 3.73 -10.68
C LYS A 31 8.86 2.75 -11.74
N ASN A 32 9.68 1.76 -12.13
CA ASN A 32 9.32 0.77 -13.13
C ASN A 32 8.70 -0.51 -12.55
N PHE A 33 8.62 -0.62 -11.22
CA PHE A 33 8.24 -1.87 -10.56
C PHE A 33 6.85 -2.40 -10.98
N PRO A 34 5.78 -1.58 -11.06
CA PRO A 34 4.48 -2.05 -11.54
C PRO A 34 4.54 -2.63 -12.97
N LYS A 35 5.33 -2.02 -13.86
CA LYS A 35 5.51 -2.52 -15.22
C LYS A 35 6.24 -3.87 -15.24
N LEU A 36 7.27 -4.04 -14.41
CA LEU A 36 7.98 -5.32 -14.26
C LEU A 36 7.03 -6.41 -13.79
N VAL A 37 6.22 -6.14 -12.77
CA VAL A 37 5.22 -7.09 -12.26
C VAL A 37 4.20 -7.45 -13.34
N CYS A 38 3.58 -6.48 -13.99
CA CYS A 38 2.57 -6.72 -15.02
C CYS A 38 3.13 -7.53 -16.19
N THR A 39 4.36 -7.23 -16.63
CA THR A 39 5.04 -7.97 -17.70
C THR A 39 5.33 -9.41 -17.28
N ALA A 40 5.89 -9.62 -16.08
CA ALA A 40 6.28 -10.94 -15.60
C ALA A 40 5.07 -11.87 -15.34
N THR A 41 3.89 -11.30 -15.08
CA THR A 41 2.69 -12.05 -14.70
C THR A 41 1.58 -12.03 -15.74
N ASN A 42 1.84 -11.45 -16.90
CA ASN A 42 0.86 -11.23 -17.97
C ASN A 42 -0.45 -10.63 -17.41
N SER A 43 -0.31 -9.51 -16.72
CA SER A 43 -1.41 -8.82 -16.06
C SER A 43 -1.57 -7.39 -16.59
N TYR A 44 -2.77 -6.84 -16.46
CA TYR A 44 -3.02 -5.43 -16.61
C TYR A 44 -2.82 -4.74 -15.27
N GLY A 45 -2.36 -3.50 -15.24
CA GLY A 45 -2.08 -2.77 -14.00
C GLY A 45 -2.78 -1.42 -13.97
N LEU A 46 -3.32 -1.05 -12.82
CA LEU A 46 -3.80 0.28 -12.50
C LEU A 46 -2.94 0.84 -11.35
N VAL A 47 -2.30 1.96 -11.58
CA VAL A 47 -1.61 2.73 -10.52
C VAL A 47 -2.30 4.06 -10.39
N TYR A 48 -2.72 4.46 -9.20
CA TYR A 48 -3.35 5.76 -8.99
C TYR A 48 -2.75 6.48 -7.79
N GLU A 49 -2.91 7.80 -7.78
CA GLU A 49 -2.55 8.66 -6.65
C GLU A 49 -3.79 8.94 -5.81
N ARG A 50 -3.69 8.66 -4.51
CA ARG A 50 -4.76 8.93 -3.56
C ARG A 50 -5.04 10.45 -3.47
N HIS A 51 -6.21 10.79 -2.96
CA HIS A 51 -6.63 12.18 -2.73
C HIS A 51 -5.52 13.01 -2.04
N GLY A 52 -5.22 14.17 -2.62
CA GLY A 52 -4.23 15.12 -2.11
C GLY A 52 -2.76 14.67 -2.22
N GLN A 53 -2.46 13.55 -2.92
CA GLN A 53 -1.10 13.05 -3.10
C GLN A 53 -0.72 13.06 -4.58
N GLY A 54 0.60 13.13 -4.85
CA GLY A 54 1.11 13.28 -6.21
C GLY A 54 0.57 14.56 -6.85
N ILE A 55 -0.07 14.42 -8.02
CA ILE A 55 -0.80 15.49 -8.70
C ILE A 55 -2.32 15.34 -8.59
N SER A 56 -2.82 14.39 -7.82
CA SER A 56 -4.24 14.27 -7.50
C SER A 56 -4.70 15.46 -6.67
N ALA A 57 -5.82 16.08 -7.10
CA ALA A 57 -6.39 17.22 -6.38
C ALA A 57 -6.87 16.81 -4.97
N GLY A 58 -6.78 17.77 -4.04
CA GLY A 58 -7.27 17.63 -2.67
C GLY A 58 -6.35 18.26 -1.65
N SER A 59 -6.81 18.28 -0.40
CA SER A 59 -6.02 18.72 0.74
C SER A 59 -6.01 17.64 1.81
N LEU A 60 -4.91 17.51 2.52
CA LEU A 60 -4.71 16.56 3.62
C LEU A 60 -4.71 17.25 4.99
N LEU A 61 -5.00 18.55 5.06
CA LEU A 61 -4.93 19.35 6.29
C LEU A 61 -5.82 18.80 7.42
N ASN A 62 -6.96 18.20 7.08
CA ASN A 62 -7.93 17.68 8.05
C ASN A 62 -8.00 16.14 8.02
N ARG A 63 -6.87 15.45 7.87
CA ARG A 63 -6.82 14.00 7.90
C ARG A 63 -7.31 13.48 9.27
N SER A 64 -8.34 12.64 9.26
CA SER A 64 -8.94 12.04 10.45
C SER A 64 -8.32 10.68 10.78
N THR A 65 -8.63 10.15 11.96
CA THR A 65 -8.07 8.87 12.45
C THR A 65 -8.55 7.64 11.68
N ASP A 66 -9.58 7.78 10.85
CA ASP A 66 -10.14 6.76 9.96
C ASP A 66 -9.65 6.92 8.50
N TYR A 67 -8.54 7.62 8.28
CA TYR A 67 -8.05 7.94 6.93
C TYR A 67 -7.67 6.71 6.08
N LEU A 68 -7.32 5.60 6.71
CA LEU A 68 -7.02 4.35 6.01
C LEU A 68 -8.32 3.67 5.55
N GLU A 69 -9.35 3.71 6.37
CA GLU A 69 -10.70 3.27 6.04
C GLU A 69 -11.29 4.14 4.92
N GLN A 70 -11.13 5.46 4.99
CA GLN A 70 -11.52 6.37 3.91
C GLN A 70 -10.74 6.08 2.62
N GLY A 71 -9.46 5.66 2.73
CA GLY A 71 -8.66 5.19 1.60
C GLY A 71 -9.23 3.92 0.96
N ALA A 72 -9.80 3.01 1.75
CA ALA A 72 -10.47 1.81 1.23
C ALA A 72 -11.80 2.17 0.51
N GLU A 73 -12.56 3.13 1.03
CA GLU A 73 -13.74 3.66 0.36
C GLU A 73 -13.41 4.42 -0.94
N GLU A 74 -12.27 5.14 -0.95
CA GLU A 74 -11.75 5.76 -2.18
C GLU A 74 -11.40 4.70 -3.22
N LEU A 75 -10.71 3.62 -2.80
CA LEU A 75 -10.37 2.49 -3.66
C LEU A 75 -11.63 1.85 -4.25
N ALA A 76 -12.70 1.66 -3.46
CA ALA A 76 -13.97 1.13 -3.96
C ALA A 76 -14.53 1.98 -5.11
N LYS A 77 -14.52 3.31 -4.95
CA LYS A 77 -14.96 4.25 -6.01
C LYS A 77 -14.05 4.24 -7.23
N VAL A 78 -12.74 4.08 -7.04
CA VAL A 78 -11.77 3.93 -8.15
C VAL A 78 -12.06 2.66 -8.94
N ILE A 79 -12.30 1.54 -8.26
CA ILE A 79 -12.64 0.27 -8.90
C ILE A 79 -13.95 0.38 -9.67
N GLU A 80 -15.00 0.90 -9.05
CA GLU A 80 -16.32 1.09 -9.67
C GLU A 80 -16.22 1.93 -10.95
N LYS A 81 -15.43 3.00 -10.91
CA LYS A 81 -15.33 3.95 -12.02
C LYS A 81 -14.40 3.52 -13.14
N LEU A 82 -13.28 2.88 -12.80
CA LEU A 82 -12.17 2.68 -13.75
C LEU A 82 -11.95 1.22 -14.14
N VAL A 83 -12.49 0.24 -13.37
CA VAL A 83 -12.16 -1.17 -13.57
C VAL A 83 -13.36 -1.92 -14.13
N PRO A 84 -13.31 -2.33 -15.42
CA PRO A 84 -14.34 -3.20 -16.00
C PRO A 84 -14.52 -4.52 -15.25
N ALA A 85 -15.77 -4.95 -15.11
CA ALA A 85 -16.14 -6.17 -14.37
C ALA A 85 -15.54 -7.48 -14.91
N LYS A 86 -14.89 -7.47 -16.06
CA LYS A 86 -14.26 -8.64 -16.68
C LYS A 86 -12.99 -9.12 -15.98
N TYR A 87 -12.33 -8.26 -15.18
CA TYR A 87 -11.05 -8.58 -14.56
C TYR A 87 -11.20 -9.30 -13.22
N ASP A 88 -10.32 -10.27 -12.98
CA ASP A 88 -10.04 -10.83 -11.68
C ASP A 88 -9.05 -9.86 -10.96
N LEU A 89 -9.43 -9.35 -9.80
CA LEU A 89 -8.70 -8.28 -9.13
C LEU A 89 -7.65 -8.81 -8.17
N ILE A 90 -6.47 -8.15 -8.19
CA ILE A 90 -5.38 -8.32 -7.24
C ILE A 90 -5.04 -6.94 -6.70
N LEU A 91 -4.88 -6.81 -5.39
CA LEU A 91 -4.38 -5.60 -4.77
C LEU A 91 -2.91 -5.76 -4.41
N TYR A 92 -2.11 -4.76 -4.74
CA TYR A 92 -0.71 -4.65 -4.34
C TYR A 92 -0.53 -3.36 -3.55
N GLY A 93 -0.35 -3.44 -2.25
CA GLY A 93 -0.25 -2.27 -1.39
C GLY A 93 1.06 -2.18 -0.62
N HIS A 94 1.67 -0.99 -0.60
CA HIS A 94 2.84 -0.68 0.19
C HIS A 94 2.48 0.23 1.36
N SER A 95 2.88 -0.13 2.58
CA SER A 95 2.67 0.66 3.82
C SER A 95 1.19 1.03 4.00
N ASP A 96 0.82 2.32 4.07
CA ASP A 96 -0.59 2.76 4.07
C ASP A 96 -1.41 2.04 2.98
N GLY A 97 -0.85 1.89 1.77
CA GLY A 97 -1.50 1.19 0.67
C GLY A 97 -1.78 -0.28 0.98
N GLY A 98 -0.92 -0.94 1.76
CA GLY A 98 -1.13 -2.29 2.24
C GLY A 98 -2.26 -2.38 3.27
N SER A 99 -2.32 -1.45 4.21
CA SER A 99 -3.41 -1.35 5.20
C SER A 99 -4.75 -1.07 4.52
N ILE A 100 -4.76 -0.17 3.51
CA ILE A 100 -5.93 0.12 2.68
C ILE A 100 -6.39 -1.12 1.90
N ALA A 101 -5.45 -1.88 1.32
CA ALA A 101 -5.78 -3.11 0.59
C ALA A 101 -6.44 -4.15 1.49
N LEU A 102 -5.94 -4.34 2.71
CA LEU A 102 -6.53 -5.26 3.69
C LEU A 102 -7.91 -4.79 4.15
N THR A 103 -8.07 -3.50 4.46
CA THR A 103 -9.37 -2.92 4.85
C THR A 103 -10.40 -3.06 3.73
N TYR A 104 -9.99 -2.77 2.49
CA TYR A 104 -10.86 -2.97 1.33
C TYR A 104 -11.28 -4.43 1.18
N ALA A 105 -10.32 -5.36 1.25
CA ALA A 105 -10.58 -6.78 1.05
C ALA A 105 -11.55 -7.36 2.10
N ALA A 106 -11.51 -6.87 3.32
CA ALA A 106 -12.42 -7.28 4.38
C ALA A 106 -13.88 -6.83 4.10
N ASN A 107 -14.04 -5.63 3.53
CA ASN A 107 -15.34 -5.01 3.33
C ASN A 107 -15.94 -5.23 1.92
N HIS A 108 -15.08 -5.52 0.92
CA HIS A 108 -15.45 -5.60 -0.51
C HIS A 108 -14.85 -6.83 -1.21
N PRO A 109 -15.21 -8.05 -0.81
CA PRO A 109 -14.52 -9.26 -1.28
C PRO A 109 -14.85 -9.66 -2.73
N THR A 110 -15.72 -8.94 -3.43
CA THR A 110 -16.21 -9.30 -4.77
C THR A 110 -15.08 -9.29 -5.81
N LYS A 111 -14.84 -10.42 -6.49
CA LYS A 111 -13.81 -10.63 -7.54
C LYS A 111 -12.36 -10.38 -7.10
N LEU A 112 -12.09 -10.22 -5.81
CA LEU A 112 -10.74 -10.13 -5.31
C LEU A 112 -10.17 -11.53 -5.15
N ILE A 113 -9.17 -11.87 -5.97
CA ILE A 113 -8.55 -13.20 -5.98
C ILE A 113 -7.26 -13.25 -5.17
N GLY A 114 -6.60 -12.13 -4.92
CA GLY A 114 -5.36 -12.09 -4.14
C GLY A 114 -4.98 -10.70 -3.65
N ILE A 115 -4.17 -10.67 -2.60
CA ILE A 115 -3.58 -9.46 -2.03
C ILE A 115 -2.08 -9.66 -1.88
N ILE A 116 -1.32 -8.62 -2.19
CA ILE A 116 0.11 -8.52 -1.91
C ILE A 116 0.28 -7.28 -1.04
N THR A 117 0.84 -7.46 0.15
CA THR A 117 1.18 -6.34 1.04
C THR A 117 2.67 -6.26 1.26
N GLU A 118 3.23 -5.05 1.21
CA GLU A 118 4.58 -4.74 1.65
C GLU A 118 4.52 -3.77 2.82
N ALA A 119 5.12 -4.14 3.95
CA ALA A 119 5.25 -3.29 5.13
C ALA A 119 3.90 -2.67 5.60
N ALA A 120 2.81 -3.46 5.49
CA ALA A 120 1.49 -3.04 5.92
C ALA A 120 1.38 -3.02 7.44
N HIS A 121 0.57 -2.09 7.97
CA HIS A 121 0.21 -2.02 9.37
C HIS A 121 -1.24 -2.48 9.56
N VAL A 122 -1.49 -3.21 10.64
CA VAL A 122 -2.84 -3.60 11.05
C VAL A 122 -3.18 -3.13 12.46
N PHE A 123 -2.18 -2.60 13.17
CA PHE A 123 -2.27 -1.85 14.42
C PHE A 123 -1.06 -0.94 14.58
N VAL A 124 -1.15 0.02 15.50
CA VAL A 124 -0.04 0.94 15.80
C VAL A 124 0.90 0.31 16.82
N GLU A 125 2.21 0.33 16.52
CA GLU A 125 3.29 -0.12 17.42
C GLU A 125 4.11 1.08 17.92
N ASP A 126 4.78 0.94 19.05
CA ASP A 126 5.69 1.97 19.55
C ASP A 126 6.87 2.20 18.59
N ILE A 127 7.39 1.16 17.93
CA ILE A 127 8.43 1.29 16.89
C ILE A 127 7.96 2.18 15.74
N THR A 128 6.67 2.07 15.32
CA THR A 128 6.09 2.92 14.28
C THR A 128 6.09 4.38 14.72
N VAL A 129 5.59 4.65 15.94
CA VAL A 129 5.52 6.00 16.50
C VAL A 129 6.92 6.61 16.62
N GLU A 130 7.89 5.85 17.08
CA GLU A 130 9.29 6.28 17.21
C GLU A 130 9.92 6.58 15.85
N GLY A 131 9.71 5.71 14.86
CA GLY A 131 10.19 5.89 13.49
C GLY A 131 9.61 7.14 12.83
N VAL A 132 8.30 7.35 12.96
CA VAL A 132 7.62 8.54 12.44
C VAL A 132 8.09 9.81 13.15
N LYS A 133 8.26 9.77 14.47
CA LYS A 133 8.79 10.88 15.27
C LYS A 133 10.22 11.23 14.86
N ALA A 134 11.05 10.23 14.61
CA ALA A 134 12.43 10.42 14.18
C ALA A 134 12.53 11.07 12.78
N ALA A 135 11.53 10.94 11.91
CA ALA A 135 11.53 11.57 10.60
C ALA A 135 11.40 13.11 10.65
N LEU A 136 10.73 13.67 11.67
CA LEU A 136 10.42 15.10 11.74
C LEU A 136 11.66 16.00 11.78
N PRO A 137 12.72 15.74 12.59
CA PRO A 137 13.95 16.51 12.54
C PRO A 137 14.66 16.48 11.18
N TYR A 138 14.59 15.36 10.45
CA TYR A 138 15.15 15.24 9.11
C TYR A 138 14.35 16.05 8.09
N PHE A 139 13.02 16.11 8.24
CA PHE A 139 12.18 16.98 7.43
C PHE A 139 12.55 18.44 7.59
N HIS A 140 12.72 18.94 8.82
CA HIS A 140 13.14 20.31 9.09
C HIS A 140 14.55 20.64 8.57
N LYS A 141 15.40 19.62 8.38
CA LYS A 141 16.73 19.76 7.75
C LYS A 141 16.69 19.62 6.22
N GLY A 142 15.52 19.58 5.60
CA GLY A 142 15.34 19.47 4.15
C GLY A 142 15.65 18.09 3.54
N LYS A 143 15.80 17.04 4.38
CA LYS A 143 16.08 15.69 3.84
C LYS A 143 14.89 15.07 3.07
N PHE A 144 13.70 15.63 3.23
CA PHE A 144 12.49 15.25 2.51
C PHE A 144 12.12 16.19 1.36
N ASP A 145 12.95 17.19 1.04
CA ASP A 145 12.67 18.13 -0.07
C ASP A 145 12.57 17.44 -1.43
N GLY A 146 13.16 16.25 -1.56
CA GLY A 146 12.98 15.38 -2.73
C GLY A 146 11.52 15.01 -3.02
N LEU A 147 10.62 15.06 -2.01
CA LEU A 147 9.18 14.86 -2.19
C LEU A 147 8.54 15.92 -3.08
N LYS A 148 9.13 17.13 -3.14
CA LYS A 148 8.67 18.21 -4.04
C LYS A 148 8.61 17.78 -5.50
N LYS A 149 9.52 16.89 -5.93
CA LYS A 149 9.51 16.32 -7.28
C LYS A 149 8.21 15.58 -7.60
N TYR A 150 7.57 14.99 -6.58
CA TYR A 150 6.41 14.13 -6.73
C TYR A 150 5.09 14.82 -6.41
N HIS A 151 5.10 15.73 -5.43
CA HIS A 151 3.90 16.39 -4.89
C HIS A 151 3.84 17.89 -5.18
N GLY A 152 4.83 18.45 -5.91
CA GLY A 152 4.90 19.89 -6.14
C GLY A 152 4.98 20.68 -4.82
N GLU A 153 4.27 21.79 -4.73
CA GLU A 153 4.28 22.67 -3.55
C GLU A 153 3.56 22.05 -2.33
N SER A 154 2.67 21.06 -2.54
CA SER A 154 1.96 20.38 -1.45
C SER A 154 2.80 19.34 -0.69
N TYR A 155 4.06 19.10 -1.08
CA TYR A 155 4.92 18.09 -0.43
C TYR A 155 5.05 18.26 1.09
N LYS A 156 5.04 19.50 1.58
CA LYS A 156 5.08 19.78 3.03
C LYS A 156 3.78 19.35 3.73
N GLU A 157 2.65 19.62 3.08
CA GLU A 157 1.35 19.18 3.58
C GLU A 157 1.26 17.66 3.62
N VAL A 158 1.70 16.98 2.55
CA VAL A 158 1.75 15.51 2.48
C VAL A 158 2.56 14.93 3.62
N PHE A 159 3.79 15.45 3.86
CA PHE A 159 4.64 15.00 4.95
C PHE A 159 3.98 15.25 6.31
N MET A 160 3.51 16.47 6.55
CA MET A 160 2.93 16.82 7.85
C MET A 160 1.62 16.09 8.14
N ALA A 161 0.79 15.85 7.12
CA ALA A 161 -0.43 15.06 7.28
C ALA A 161 -0.13 13.60 7.67
N TRP A 162 0.90 12.98 7.07
CA TRP A 162 1.38 11.67 7.46
C TRP A 162 1.97 11.68 8.87
N ASN A 163 2.89 12.59 9.16
CA ASN A 163 3.57 12.66 10.45
C ASN A 163 2.58 12.93 11.60
N ASN A 164 1.70 13.91 11.43
CA ASN A 164 0.75 14.31 12.46
C ASN A 164 -0.27 13.21 12.79
N ILE A 165 -0.78 12.47 11.78
CA ILE A 165 -1.77 11.43 12.05
C ILE A 165 -1.16 10.25 12.81
N TRP A 166 0.03 9.79 12.41
CA TRP A 166 0.71 8.69 13.09
C TRP A 166 1.18 9.05 14.50
N LEU A 167 1.43 10.35 14.78
CA LEU A 167 1.77 10.85 16.11
C LEU A 167 0.55 11.30 16.92
N ASN A 168 -0.66 11.27 16.36
CA ASN A 168 -1.87 11.64 17.07
C ASN A 168 -2.19 10.60 18.16
N PRO A 169 -2.31 11.01 19.43
CA PRO A 169 -2.68 10.08 20.52
C PRO A 169 -3.99 9.30 20.27
N ALA A 170 -4.95 9.91 19.56
CA ALA A 170 -6.20 9.25 19.22
C ALA A 170 -6.03 8.15 18.16
N PHE A 171 -4.95 8.20 17.35
CA PHE A 171 -4.63 7.16 16.37
C PHE A 171 -3.87 5.97 16.99
N LYS A 172 -3.31 6.14 18.20
CA LYS A 172 -2.55 5.07 18.88
C LYS A 172 -3.36 3.79 19.09
N SER A 173 -4.67 3.91 19.22
CA SER A 173 -5.59 2.76 19.37
C SER A 173 -6.10 2.20 18.05
N TRP A 174 -5.67 2.74 16.90
CA TRP A 174 -6.08 2.24 15.60
C TRP A 174 -5.65 0.77 15.42
N ASN A 175 -6.62 -0.06 15.04
CA ASN A 175 -6.44 -1.50 14.91
C ASN A 175 -7.52 -2.07 13.99
N ILE A 176 -7.12 -2.84 12.97
CA ILE A 176 -8.02 -3.50 12.03
C ILE A 176 -7.98 -5.03 12.13
N CYS A 177 -7.40 -5.60 13.20
CA CYS A 177 -7.25 -7.04 13.35
C CYS A 177 -8.57 -7.81 13.24
N ASP A 178 -9.67 -7.26 13.77
CA ASP A 178 -10.98 -7.92 13.67
C ASP A 178 -11.51 -7.97 12.23
N LEU A 179 -11.15 -7.01 11.39
CA LEU A 179 -11.53 -7.00 9.98
C LEU A 179 -10.81 -8.12 9.20
N LEU A 180 -9.57 -8.47 9.55
CA LEU A 180 -8.77 -9.47 8.85
C LEU A 180 -9.46 -10.82 8.72
N LYS A 181 -10.29 -11.19 9.69
CA LYS A 181 -11.06 -12.44 9.72
C LYS A 181 -12.05 -12.59 8.56
N GLN A 182 -12.37 -11.48 7.87
CA GLN A 182 -13.25 -11.48 6.69
C GLN A 182 -12.48 -11.76 5.38
N ILE A 183 -11.14 -11.74 5.40
CA ILE A 183 -10.32 -11.88 4.19
C ILE A 183 -10.12 -13.37 3.90
N SER A 184 -10.66 -13.84 2.77
CA SER A 184 -10.61 -15.25 2.35
C SER A 184 -9.75 -15.49 1.10
N CYS A 185 -9.34 -14.46 0.38
CA CYS A 185 -8.47 -14.61 -0.78
C CYS A 185 -7.02 -14.94 -0.39
N GLY A 186 -6.23 -15.45 -1.34
CA GLY A 186 -4.81 -15.74 -1.13
C GLY A 186 -4.00 -14.48 -0.85
N GLN A 187 -2.95 -14.58 -0.03
CA GLN A 187 -2.12 -13.44 0.34
C GLN A 187 -0.63 -13.72 0.25
N LEU A 188 0.12 -12.74 -0.27
CA LEU A 188 1.57 -12.64 -0.12
C LEU A 188 1.86 -11.43 0.76
N ILE A 189 2.44 -11.70 1.95
CA ILE A 189 2.69 -10.70 2.98
C ILE A 189 4.19 -10.51 3.10
N ILE A 190 4.66 -9.30 2.77
CA ILE A 190 6.08 -8.97 2.66
C ILE A 190 6.45 -7.92 3.70
N GLN A 191 7.56 -8.13 4.41
CA GLN A 191 8.12 -7.14 5.33
C GLN A 191 9.63 -7.28 5.40
N GLY A 192 10.36 -6.19 5.26
CA GLY A 192 11.80 -6.16 5.50
C GLY A 192 12.13 -6.51 6.96
N GLN A 193 13.19 -7.31 7.18
CA GLN A 193 13.59 -7.67 8.56
C GLN A 193 14.10 -6.47 9.37
N ASP A 194 14.59 -5.43 8.68
CA ASP A 194 15.16 -4.22 9.28
C ASP A 194 14.21 -3.02 9.16
N ASP A 195 12.90 -3.28 8.98
CA ASP A 195 11.89 -2.23 8.84
C ASP A 195 11.79 -1.39 10.12
N GLN A 196 12.06 -0.10 9.98
CA GLN A 196 12.09 0.86 11.07
C GLN A 196 10.70 1.38 11.49
N TYR A 197 9.64 1.02 10.74
CA TYR A 197 8.27 1.46 11.01
C TYR A 197 7.34 0.36 11.50
N GLY A 198 7.70 -0.91 11.33
CA GLY A 198 6.86 -2.02 11.77
C GLY A 198 7.67 -3.27 12.10
N SER A 199 7.27 -3.99 13.13
CA SER A 199 7.90 -5.26 13.47
C SER A 199 7.32 -6.43 12.66
N LEU A 200 7.98 -7.59 12.69
CA LEU A 200 7.46 -8.81 12.04
C LEU A 200 6.11 -9.26 12.63
N LYS A 201 5.73 -8.76 13.79
CA LYS A 201 4.41 -9.00 14.38
C LYS A 201 3.26 -8.55 13.47
N GLN A 202 3.46 -7.54 12.62
CA GLN A 202 2.46 -7.13 11.63
C GLN A 202 2.15 -8.28 10.67
N VAL A 203 3.17 -8.86 10.04
CA VAL A 203 3.00 -9.93 9.04
C VAL A 203 2.49 -11.22 9.67
N GLU A 204 2.95 -11.53 10.88
CA GLU A 204 2.48 -12.69 11.65
C GLU A 204 0.99 -12.56 11.98
N THR A 205 0.57 -11.39 12.47
CA THR A 205 -0.84 -11.10 12.79
C THR A 205 -1.73 -11.15 11.54
N ILE A 206 -1.28 -10.59 10.41
CA ILE A 206 -2.05 -10.65 9.16
C ILE A 206 -2.24 -12.13 8.75
N ALA A 207 -1.17 -12.93 8.76
CA ALA A 207 -1.23 -14.32 8.34
C ALA A 207 -2.07 -15.20 9.29
N GLU A 208 -2.02 -14.92 10.60
CA GLU A 208 -2.77 -15.68 11.61
C GLU A 208 -4.27 -15.39 11.57
N LEU A 209 -4.67 -14.13 11.37
CA LEU A 209 -6.07 -13.74 11.51
C LEU A 209 -6.87 -13.86 10.21
N THR A 210 -6.23 -13.92 9.05
CA THR A 210 -6.95 -14.05 7.77
C THR A 210 -7.34 -15.50 7.48
N CYS A 211 -8.50 -15.70 6.87
CA CYS A 211 -9.00 -17.03 6.51
C CYS A 211 -8.39 -17.59 5.24
N GLY A 212 -7.83 -16.73 4.37
CA GLY A 212 -7.19 -17.13 3.12
C GLY A 212 -5.80 -17.74 3.32
N LYS A 213 -5.31 -18.47 2.31
CA LYS A 213 -3.94 -18.99 2.33
C LYS A 213 -2.93 -17.85 2.32
N SER A 214 -2.12 -17.73 3.36
CA SER A 214 -1.09 -16.72 3.49
C SER A 214 0.31 -17.28 3.24
N THR A 215 1.14 -16.49 2.56
CA THR A 215 2.57 -16.74 2.38
C THR A 215 3.32 -15.52 2.91
N ILE A 216 4.17 -15.72 3.92
CA ILE A 216 5.02 -14.66 4.47
C ILE A 216 6.38 -14.69 3.78
N PHE A 217 6.89 -13.52 3.44
CA PHE A 217 8.25 -13.34 2.93
C PHE A 217 8.94 -12.16 3.62
N THR A 218 10.03 -12.42 4.33
CA THR A 218 10.78 -11.41 5.09
C THR A 218 12.23 -11.34 4.61
N PRO A 219 12.52 -10.50 3.57
CA PRO A 219 13.89 -10.34 3.06
C PRO A 219 14.82 -9.76 4.13
N LYS A 220 16.05 -10.29 4.18
CA LYS A 220 17.13 -9.79 5.03
C LYS A 220 17.74 -8.51 4.44
N ASN A 221 18.34 -7.68 5.32
CA ASN A 221 18.98 -6.41 4.91
C ASN A 221 18.00 -5.55 4.08
N CYS A 222 16.78 -5.49 4.51
CA CYS A 222 15.68 -4.82 3.84
C CYS A 222 14.89 -4.03 4.86
N ASN A 223 14.70 -2.74 4.59
CA ASN A 223 13.94 -1.82 5.41
C ASN A 223 12.47 -1.76 4.95
N HIS A 224 11.87 -0.56 5.01
CA HIS A 224 10.44 -0.33 4.78
C HIS A 224 9.98 -0.38 3.33
N ALA A 225 10.89 -0.42 2.34
CA ALA A 225 10.52 -0.39 0.92
C ALA A 225 11.07 -1.60 0.13
N PRO A 226 10.58 -2.83 0.40
CA PRO A 226 11.12 -4.06 -0.19
C PRO A 226 11.23 -4.04 -1.71
N HIS A 227 10.22 -3.54 -2.44
CA HIS A 227 10.24 -3.44 -3.91
C HIS A 227 11.33 -2.49 -4.45
N LYS A 228 11.85 -1.57 -3.62
CA LYS A 228 12.95 -0.67 -4.01
C LYS A 228 14.31 -1.23 -3.62
N GLU A 229 14.37 -1.91 -2.49
CA GLU A 229 15.61 -2.36 -1.86
C GLU A 229 16.03 -3.74 -2.36
N ASN A 230 15.07 -4.64 -2.59
CA ASN A 230 15.28 -6.02 -3.01
C ASN A 230 14.46 -6.37 -4.26
N GLU A 231 14.38 -5.45 -5.25
CA GLU A 231 13.48 -5.51 -6.42
C GLU A 231 13.44 -6.90 -7.09
N LYS A 232 14.58 -7.50 -7.36
CA LYS A 232 14.64 -8.79 -8.08
C LYS A 232 14.00 -9.93 -7.29
N GLU A 233 14.27 -9.99 -6.00
CA GLU A 233 13.75 -11.03 -5.13
C GLU A 233 12.24 -10.87 -4.90
N ILE A 234 11.81 -9.63 -4.67
CA ILE A 234 10.39 -9.29 -4.54
C ILE A 234 9.64 -9.64 -5.83
N LEU A 235 10.15 -9.23 -7.00
CA LEU A 235 9.54 -9.56 -8.28
C LEU A 235 9.40 -11.07 -8.48
N SER A 236 10.43 -11.85 -8.11
CA SER A 236 10.37 -13.32 -8.17
C SER A 236 9.27 -13.90 -7.28
N LYS A 237 9.15 -13.44 -6.02
CA LYS A 237 8.12 -13.91 -5.08
C LYS A 237 6.72 -13.53 -5.54
N VAL A 238 6.54 -12.31 -6.02
CA VAL A 238 5.28 -11.82 -6.58
C VAL A 238 4.87 -12.65 -7.81
N THR A 239 5.81 -12.90 -8.72
CA THR A 239 5.55 -13.72 -9.91
C THR A 239 5.14 -15.13 -9.53
N LEU A 240 5.85 -15.77 -8.60
CA LEU A 240 5.51 -17.11 -8.11
C LEU A 240 4.10 -17.14 -7.47
N PHE A 241 3.77 -16.17 -6.62
CA PHE A 241 2.46 -16.07 -6.00
C PHE A 241 1.34 -15.93 -7.04
N LEU A 242 1.54 -15.07 -8.04
CA LEU A 242 0.52 -14.80 -9.05
C LEU A 242 0.35 -15.92 -10.09
N THR A 243 1.30 -16.84 -10.20
CA THR A 243 1.12 -18.06 -11.04
C THR A 243 0.06 -19.01 -10.47
N ALA A 244 -0.25 -18.93 -9.19
CA ALA A 244 -1.30 -19.73 -8.57
C ALA A 244 -2.72 -19.37 -9.06
N PHE A 245 -2.87 -18.24 -9.76
CA PHE A 245 -4.15 -17.74 -10.29
C PHE A 245 -4.25 -17.85 -11.83
N ASN A 246 -3.41 -18.65 -12.46
CA ASN A 246 -3.42 -18.89 -13.91
C ASN A 246 -4.38 -20.03 -14.28
#